data_6150632f852fd13a94d5cd30bd23da2d
#
_entry.id   6150632f852fd13a94d5cd30bd23da2d
#
_cell.length_a   1.000
_cell.length_b   1.000
_cell.length_c   1.000
_cell.angle_alpha   90.00
_cell.angle_beta   90.00
_cell.angle_gamma   90.00
#
_symmetry.space_group_name_H-M   'P 1'
#
loop_
_entity.id
_entity.type
_entity.pdbx_description
1 polymer ?
#
loop_
_entity_poly.entity_id
_entity_poly.type
_entity_poly.pdbx_seq_one_letter_code
_entity_poly.pdbx_strand_id
1 'polypeptide(L)'
;MIRIEKLGFSYNESGNKGADYVLKDIDMALEEGRIYGLLGENGVGKTTLLTLLCGLKKAQEGMIDVDGRNPYDREPSYLSSQYYLSDEVPASNMKALDYAKNYGKFWERFDLDRFMEIMGVFETDPQQKMNRMSYGQLKKTYIAFALACNAKYLLMDEPTNGLDIPSKSQFRKAVTKYTREDSTILISTHQVRDLENIIDPIIILDRQDVLLNASLEKISEKLYFDYSNERKPEALYSEMTPGGNIQVMINTTGEESKVNIEALFNAVHHHKNLIKEIML
;
A
#
# COMPACT_ATOMS: atom_id res chain seq x y z
N MET A 1 -8.41 -1.93 13.69
CA MET A 1 -7.48 -3.05 13.43
C MET A 1 -8.04 -3.93 12.31
N ILE A 2 -7.21 -4.35 11.36
CA ILE A 2 -7.57 -5.32 10.30
C ILE A 2 -6.91 -6.66 10.65
N ARG A 3 -7.68 -7.75 10.63
CA ARG A 3 -7.17 -9.12 10.82
C ARG A 3 -7.60 -9.99 9.64
N ILE A 4 -6.67 -10.76 9.12
CA ILE A 4 -6.87 -11.69 8.01
C ILE A 4 -6.36 -13.05 8.47
N GLU A 5 -7.20 -14.08 8.37
CA GLU A 5 -6.90 -15.44 8.80
C GLU A 5 -7.21 -16.43 7.70
N LYS A 6 -6.19 -17.18 7.26
CA LYS A 6 -6.25 -18.23 6.23
C LYS A 6 -7.04 -17.83 4.99
N LEU A 7 -6.83 -16.58 4.56
CA LEU A 7 -7.55 -16.02 3.41
C LEU A 7 -7.19 -16.76 2.13
N GLY A 8 -8.21 -17.26 1.44
CA GLY A 8 -8.12 -17.84 0.11
C GLY A 8 -9.05 -17.16 -0.88
N PHE A 9 -8.52 -16.87 -2.08
CA PHE A 9 -9.28 -16.32 -3.18
C PHE A 9 -8.79 -16.77 -4.55
N SER A 10 -9.74 -17.15 -5.42
CA SER A 10 -9.53 -17.46 -6.84
C SER A 10 -10.57 -16.73 -7.70
N TYR A 11 -10.19 -16.32 -8.91
CA TYR A 11 -11.14 -15.78 -9.88
C TYR A 11 -11.99 -16.86 -10.56
N ASN A 12 -11.57 -18.12 -10.48
CA ASN A 12 -12.29 -19.24 -11.06
C ASN A 12 -13.33 -19.76 -10.07
N GLU A 13 -14.62 -19.60 -10.38
CA GLU A 13 -15.75 -20.07 -9.55
C GLU A 13 -15.92 -21.61 -9.57
N SER A 14 -15.21 -22.31 -10.41
CA SER A 14 -15.31 -23.77 -10.50
C SER A 14 -14.66 -24.39 -9.26
N GLY A 15 -15.48 -24.93 -8.36
CA GLY A 15 -15.06 -25.69 -7.18
C GLY A 15 -14.28 -26.99 -7.47
N ASN A 16 -13.50 -27.01 -8.52
CA ASN A 16 -12.59 -28.10 -8.87
C ASN A 16 -11.35 -28.02 -7.97
N LYS A 17 -10.97 -29.15 -7.40
CA LYS A 17 -9.69 -29.38 -6.72
C LYS A 17 -8.55 -29.10 -7.71
N GLY A 18 -8.07 -27.87 -7.73
CA GLY A 18 -7.07 -27.36 -8.68
C GLY A 18 -7.32 -25.90 -9.08
N ALA A 19 -8.18 -25.17 -8.34
CA ALA A 19 -8.38 -23.75 -8.55
C ALA A 19 -7.04 -23.01 -8.45
N ASP A 20 -6.70 -22.21 -9.47
CA ASP A 20 -5.55 -21.32 -9.43
C ASP A 20 -5.85 -20.21 -8.41
N TYR A 21 -5.45 -20.42 -7.16
CA TYR A 21 -5.55 -19.42 -6.13
C TYR A 21 -4.64 -18.23 -6.45
N VAL A 22 -5.20 -17.04 -6.39
CA VAL A 22 -4.42 -15.78 -6.42
C VAL A 22 -3.88 -15.48 -5.03
N LEU A 23 -4.70 -15.74 -4.01
CA LEU A 23 -4.31 -15.65 -2.58
C LEU A 23 -4.67 -16.99 -1.93
N LYS A 24 -3.78 -17.53 -1.09
CA LYS A 24 -3.98 -18.80 -0.39
C LYS A 24 -3.31 -18.77 0.97
N ASP A 25 -4.04 -19.22 1.99
CA ASP A 25 -3.54 -19.31 3.36
C ASP A 25 -2.87 -18.01 3.86
N ILE A 26 -3.41 -16.85 3.46
CA ILE A 26 -2.86 -15.55 3.86
C ILE A 26 -3.28 -15.22 5.28
N ASP A 27 -2.30 -15.07 6.15
CA ASP A 27 -2.45 -14.62 7.53
C ASP A 27 -1.72 -13.29 7.71
N MET A 28 -2.42 -12.25 8.16
CA MET A 28 -1.80 -10.97 8.51
C MET A 28 -2.69 -10.12 9.43
N ALA A 29 -2.05 -9.21 10.15
CA ALA A 29 -2.73 -8.17 10.92
C ALA A 29 -2.15 -6.80 10.57
N LEU A 30 -3.03 -5.79 10.50
CA LEU A 30 -2.64 -4.39 10.34
C LEU A 30 -3.16 -3.61 11.54
N GLU A 31 -2.23 -2.96 12.23
CA GLU A 31 -2.51 -2.10 13.38
C GLU A 31 -3.06 -0.74 12.92
N GLU A 32 -3.69 -0.04 13.83
CA GLU A 32 -4.17 1.32 13.59
C GLU A 32 -3.03 2.33 13.61
N GLY A 33 -3.23 3.45 12.90
CA GLY A 33 -2.28 4.56 12.91
C GLY A 33 -0.98 4.31 12.14
N ARG A 34 -0.97 3.37 11.19
CA ARG A 34 0.22 3.03 10.40
C ARG A 34 0.01 3.22 8.91
N ILE A 35 1.09 3.49 8.19
CA ILE A 35 1.12 3.57 6.72
C ILE A 35 1.88 2.36 6.18
N TYR A 36 1.15 1.33 5.81
CA TYR A 36 1.71 0.08 5.29
C TYR A 36 2.07 0.19 3.82
N GLY A 37 3.25 -0.29 3.45
CA GLY A 37 3.62 -0.56 2.07
C GLY A 37 3.32 -2.01 1.71
N LEU A 38 2.41 -2.27 0.78
CA LEU A 38 2.12 -3.59 0.22
C LEU A 38 2.92 -3.80 -1.06
N LEU A 39 4.04 -4.49 -0.94
CA LEU A 39 4.98 -4.74 -2.01
C LEU A 39 4.79 -6.12 -2.62
N GLY A 40 5.11 -6.27 -3.88
CA GLY A 40 5.05 -7.53 -4.60
C GLY A 40 5.13 -7.32 -6.10
N GLU A 41 5.48 -8.35 -6.84
CA GLU A 41 5.50 -8.33 -8.30
C GLU A 41 4.08 -8.08 -8.88
N ASN A 42 4.02 -7.76 -10.17
CA ASN A 42 2.73 -7.63 -10.84
C ASN A 42 2.03 -9.01 -10.91
N GLY A 43 0.72 -9.01 -10.61
CA GLY A 43 -0.09 -10.23 -10.65
C GLY A 43 -0.02 -11.11 -9.40
N VAL A 44 0.70 -10.72 -8.34
CA VAL A 44 0.78 -11.52 -7.09
C VAL A 44 -0.45 -11.43 -6.19
N GLY A 45 -1.42 -10.55 -6.52
CA GLY A 45 -2.67 -10.45 -5.77
C GLY A 45 -2.83 -9.18 -4.93
N LYS A 46 -1.96 -8.15 -5.05
CA LYS A 46 -2.08 -6.88 -4.30
C LYS A 46 -3.46 -6.23 -4.47
N THR A 47 -3.86 -5.96 -5.72
CA THR A 47 -5.19 -5.41 -6.06
C THR A 47 -6.32 -6.32 -5.58
N THR A 48 -6.14 -7.64 -5.66
CA THR A 48 -7.12 -8.62 -5.17
C THR A 48 -7.30 -8.49 -3.67
N LEU A 49 -6.22 -8.40 -2.92
CA LEU A 49 -6.26 -8.20 -1.47
C LEU A 49 -6.97 -6.88 -1.11
N LEU A 50 -6.61 -5.78 -1.77
CA LEU A 50 -7.28 -4.49 -1.54
C LEU A 50 -8.78 -4.54 -1.86
N THR A 51 -9.18 -5.22 -2.95
CA THR A 51 -10.60 -5.36 -3.32
C THR A 51 -11.39 -6.26 -2.36
N LEU A 52 -10.76 -7.22 -1.72
CA LEU A 52 -11.35 -8.01 -0.64
C LEU A 52 -11.52 -7.16 0.62
N LEU A 53 -10.50 -6.40 1.01
CA LEU A 53 -10.54 -5.50 2.16
C LEU A 53 -11.57 -4.39 2.01
N CYS A 54 -11.82 -3.86 0.82
CA CYS A 54 -12.85 -2.84 0.62
C CYS A 54 -14.26 -3.41 0.38
N GLY A 55 -14.43 -4.75 0.46
CA GLY A 55 -15.72 -5.42 0.33
C GLY A 55 -16.26 -5.47 -1.11
N LEU A 56 -15.42 -5.30 -2.13
CA LEU A 56 -15.79 -5.46 -3.54
C LEU A 56 -15.78 -6.93 -3.97
N LYS A 57 -15.02 -7.77 -3.26
CA LYS A 57 -14.93 -9.21 -3.51
C LYS A 57 -15.17 -9.98 -2.21
N LYS A 58 -15.69 -11.20 -2.37
CA LYS A 58 -15.93 -12.13 -1.26
C LYS A 58 -14.75 -13.10 -1.14
N ALA A 59 -14.21 -13.25 0.05
CA ALA A 59 -13.27 -14.33 0.34
C ALA A 59 -13.96 -15.70 0.15
N GLN A 60 -13.27 -16.65 -0.47
CA GLN A 60 -13.76 -18.01 -0.66
C GLN A 60 -13.39 -18.90 0.52
N GLU A 61 -12.24 -18.65 1.13
CA GLU A 61 -11.74 -19.33 2.32
C GLU A 61 -11.22 -18.31 3.33
N GLY A 62 -11.20 -18.71 4.59
CA GLY A 62 -10.70 -17.88 5.67
C GLY A 62 -11.63 -16.75 6.08
N MET A 63 -11.07 -15.77 6.76
CA MET A 63 -11.80 -14.65 7.34
C MET A 63 -11.06 -13.33 7.18
N ILE A 64 -11.81 -12.26 6.93
CA ILE A 64 -11.36 -10.88 7.04
C ILE A 64 -12.23 -10.20 8.09
N ASP A 65 -11.58 -9.70 9.12
CA ASP A 65 -12.21 -8.91 10.17
C ASP A 65 -11.63 -7.49 10.19
N VAL A 66 -12.49 -6.50 10.08
CA VAL A 66 -12.15 -5.08 10.22
C VAL A 66 -13.00 -4.49 11.34
N ASP A 67 -12.41 -4.32 12.52
CA ASP A 67 -13.11 -3.82 13.71
C ASP A 67 -14.38 -4.63 14.05
N GLY A 68 -14.31 -5.96 13.97
CA GLY A 68 -15.43 -6.85 14.25
C GLY A 68 -16.44 -6.98 13.10
N ARG A 69 -16.11 -6.54 11.88
CA ARG A 69 -16.98 -6.56 10.70
C ARG A 69 -16.33 -7.30 9.53
N ASN A 70 -17.16 -8.03 8.79
CA ASN A 70 -16.73 -8.57 7.50
C ASN A 70 -16.91 -7.49 6.40
N PRO A 71 -15.87 -7.09 5.69
CA PRO A 71 -15.96 -6.10 4.62
C PRO A 71 -17.02 -6.40 3.54
N TYR A 72 -17.20 -7.67 3.23
CA TYR A 72 -18.15 -8.09 2.18
C TYR A 72 -19.61 -7.88 2.54
N ASP A 73 -19.96 -7.76 3.83
CA ASP A 73 -21.32 -7.46 4.28
C ASP A 73 -21.72 -6.03 3.91
N ARG A 74 -20.75 -5.17 3.54
CA ARG A 74 -20.93 -3.84 2.99
C ARG A 74 -21.86 -2.95 3.86
N GLU A 75 -21.75 -3.08 5.16
CA GLU A 75 -22.48 -2.23 6.08
C GLU A 75 -22.17 -0.76 5.82
N PRO A 76 -23.21 0.14 5.80
CA PRO A 76 -22.98 1.57 5.56
C PRO A 76 -21.93 2.20 6.48
N SER A 77 -21.90 1.78 7.75
CA SER A 77 -20.91 2.23 8.75
C SER A 77 -19.48 1.81 8.38
N TYR A 78 -19.31 0.64 7.78
CA TYR A 78 -18.01 0.21 7.25
C TYR A 78 -17.63 0.99 6.00
N LEU A 79 -18.56 1.08 5.02
CA LEU A 79 -18.30 1.77 3.76
C LEU A 79 -17.94 3.26 3.95
N SER A 80 -18.57 3.95 4.93
CA SER A 80 -18.24 5.34 5.27
C SER A 80 -16.93 5.48 6.06
N SER A 81 -16.42 4.39 6.65
CA SER A 81 -15.14 4.37 7.39
C SER A 81 -13.92 4.09 6.52
N GLN A 82 -14.09 3.68 5.28
CA GLN A 82 -13.01 3.32 4.38
C GLN A 82 -13.10 4.07 3.05
N TYR A 83 -11.96 4.22 2.37
CA TYR A 83 -11.89 4.67 0.99
C TYR A 83 -10.91 3.80 0.21
N TYR A 84 -11.33 3.35 -0.97
CA TYR A 84 -10.48 2.61 -1.90
C TYR A 84 -10.17 3.45 -3.14
N LEU A 85 -8.90 3.74 -3.36
CA LEU A 85 -8.39 4.38 -4.55
C LEU A 85 -7.81 3.31 -5.47
N SER A 86 -8.47 3.06 -6.59
CA SER A 86 -7.99 2.13 -7.63
C SER A 86 -6.84 2.73 -8.45
N ASP A 87 -6.02 1.87 -9.06
CA ASP A 87 -4.99 2.33 -10.00
C ASP A 87 -5.60 3.10 -11.17
N GLU A 88 -6.61 2.54 -11.82
CA GLU A 88 -7.35 3.25 -12.86
C GLU A 88 -8.46 4.10 -12.24
N VAL A 89 -8.51 5.38 -12.62
CA VAL A 89 -9.49 6.34 -12.12
C VAL A 89 -10.40 6.84 -13.26
N PRO A 90 -11.74 6.82 -13.06
CA PRO A 90 -12.68 7.21 -14.12
C PRO A 90 -12.71 8.74 -14.31
N ALA A 91 -12.81 9.18 -15.57
CA ALA A 91 -12.97 10.59 -15.90
C ALA A 91 -14.45 11.00 -15.83
N SER A 92 -14.79 11.87 -14.88
CA SER A 92 -16.15 12.41 -14.73
C SER A 92 -16.38 13.68 -15.57
N ASN A 93 -17.61 13.92 -16.02
CA ASN A 93 -18.00 15.19 -16.65
C ASN A 93 -18.14 16.36 -15.66
N MET A 94 -18.06 16.08 -14.36
CA MET A 94 -18.14 17.10 -13.30
C MET A 94 -16.84 17.88 -13.20
N LYS A 95 -16.92 19.10 -12.65
CA LYS A 95 -15.74 19.78 -12.10
C LYS A 95 -15.24 19.02 -10.86
N ALA A 96 -13.96 19.07 -10.58
CA ALA A 96 -13.38 18.41 -9.41
C ALA A 96 -14.05 18.89 -8.09
N LEU A 97 -14.33 20.19 -7.97
CA LEU A 97 -15.04 20.76 -6.82
C LEU A 97 -16.46 20.23 -6.69
N ASP A 98 -17.19 20.12 -7.80
CA ASP A 98 -18.57 19.60 -7.78
C ASP A 98 -18.58 18.10 -7.44
N TYR A 99 -17.58 17.35 -7.94
CA TYR A 99 -17.37 15.96 -7.57
C TYR A 99 -17.16 15.84 -6.04
N ALA A 100 -16.27 16.64 -5.48
CA ALA A 100 -15.98 16.63 -4.05
C ALA A 100 -17.22 16.96 -3.21
N LYS A 101 -18.01 17.99 -3.58
CA LYS A 101 -19.26 18.36 -2.88
C LYS A 101 -20.33 17.28 -2.97
N ASN A 102 -20.46 16.60 -4.11
CA ASN A 102 -21.52 15.62 -4.32
C ASN A 102 -21.20 14.27 -3.67
N TYR A 103 -19.97 13.82 -3.74
CA TYR A 103 -19.58 12.51 -3.23
C TYR A 103 -19.02 12.55 -1.82
N GLY A 104 -18.40 13.66 -1.39
CA GLY A 104 -17.80 13.80 -0.05
C GLY A 104 -18.80 13.54 1.08
N LYS A 105 -20.10 13.85 0.86
CA LYS A 105 -21.17 13.61 1.86
C LYS A 105 -21.37 12.15 2.27
N PHE A 106 -20.79 11.19 1.56
CA PHE A 106 -20.86 9.78 1.95
C PHE A 106 -19.85 9.44 3.06
N TRP A 107 -18.90 10.33 3.36
CA TRP A 107 -17.97 10.21 4.46
C TRP A 107 -18.26 11.30 5.48
N GLU A 108 -18.61 10.91 6.70
CA GLU A 108 -18.98 11.84 7.78
C GLU A 108 -17.89 12.88 8.08
N ARG A 109 -16.65 12.49 7.88
CA ARG A 109 -15.46 13.30 8.18
C ARG A 109 -14.86 13.97 6.95
N PHE A 110 -15.59 13.96 5.83
CA PHE A 110 -15.10 14.62 4.62
C PHE A 110 -14.93 16.13 4.88
N ASP A 111 -13.76 16.62 4.51
CA ASP A 111 -13.37 18.01 4.69
C ASP A 111 -13.10 18.67 3.33
N LEU A 112 -14.01 19.56 2.93
CA LEU A 112 -13.93 20.27 1.65
C LEU A 112 -12.76 21.26 1.60
N ASP A 113 -12.45 21.92 2.72
CA ASP A 113 -11.34 22.88 2.78
C ASP A 113 -10.01 22.15 2.66
N ARG A 114 -9.90 21.00 3.30
CA ARG A 114 -8.75 20.08 3.11
C ARG A 114 -8.63 19.61 1.66
N PHE A 115 -9.73 19.24 1.01
CA PHE A 115 -9.70 18.91 -0.42
C PHE A 115 -9.10 20.06 -1.24
N MET A 116 -9.55 21.29 -0.99
CA MET A 116 -9.06 22.47 -1.70
C MET A 116 -7.58 22.74 -1.42
N GLU A 117 -7.13 22.59 -0.17
CA GLU A 117 -5.71 22.72 0.17
C GLU A 117 -4.85 21.68 -0.58
N ILE A 118 -5.29 20.42 -0.61
CA ILE A 118 -4.54 19.36 -1.29
C ILE A 118 -4.52 19.57 -2.80
N MET A 119 -5.62 20.04 -3.40
CA MET A 119 -5.66 20.46 -4.80
C MET A 119 -4.62 21.57 -5.09
N GLY A 120 -4.46 22.50 -4.15
CA GLY A 120 -3.40 23.53 -4.21
C GLY A 120 -1.99 22.94 -4.13
N VAL A 121 -1.76 21.97 -3.22
CA VAL A 121 -0.47 21.25 -3.13
C VAL A 121 -0.14 20.52 -4.45
N PHE A 122 -1.14 19.98 -5.11
CA PHE A 122 -1.01 19.27 -6.39
C PHE A 122 -1.03 20.20 -7.61
N GLU A 123 -1.15 21.53 -7.41
CA GLU A 123 -1.22 22.52 -8.48
C GLU A 123 -2.28 22.17 -9.53
N THR A 124 -3.43 21.68 -9.08
CA THR A 124 -4.53 21.22 -9.93
C THR A 124 -5.76 22.10 -9.71
N ASP A 125 -6.35 22.61 -10.81
CA ASP A 125 -7.50 23.50 -10.74
C ASP A 125 -8.78 22.75 -10.38
N PRO A 126 -9.42 23.03 -9.20
CA PRO A 126 -10.65 22.38 -8.78
C PRO A 126 -11.86 22.77 -9.64
N GLN A 127 -11.78 23.84 -10.44
CA GLN A 127 -12.86 24.25 -11.35
C GLN A 127 -12.77 23.55 -12.71
N GLN A 128 -11.67 22.87 -13.01
CA GLN A 128 -11.53 22.12 -14.25
C GLN A 128 -12.45 20.89 -14.25
N LYS A 129 -13.06 20.57 -15.41
CA LYS A 129 -13.80 19.33 -15.59
C LYS A 129 -12.84 18.14 -15.60
N MET A 130 -13.15 17.11 -14.81
CA MET A 130 -12.28 15.94 -14.64
C MET A 130 -11.99 15.20 -15.95
N ASN A 131 -12.96 15.17 -16.90
CA ASN A 131 -12.73 14.58 -18.23
C ASN A 131 -11.85 15.42 -19.17
N ARG A 132 -11.43 16.61 -18.76
CA ARG A 132 -10.47 17.47 -19.49
C ARG A 132 -9.10 17.51 -18.82
N MET A 133 -8.94 16.81 -17.70
CA MET A 133 -7.68 16.69 -17.00
C MET A 133 -6.76 15.69 -17.70
N SER A 134 -5.45 15.92 -17.64
CA SER A 134 -4.49 14.87 -17.95
C SER A 134 -4.64 13.71 -16.95
N TYR A 135 -4.14 12.51 -17.29
CA TYR A 135 -4.20 11.38 -16.39
C TYR A 135 -3.59 11.68 -15.01
N GLY A 136 -2.41 12.34 -14.98
CA GLY A 136 -1.76 12.74 -13.74
C GLY A 136 -2.58 13.75 -12.92
N GLN A 137 -3.21 14.74 -13.57
CA GLN A 137 -4.10 15.70 -12.88
C GLN A 137 -5.34 14.98 -12.32
N LEU A 138 -5.93 14.06 -13.09
CA LEU A 138 -7.07 13.27 -12.65
C LEU A 138 -6.70 12.39 -11.45
N LYS A 139 -5.57 11.70 -11.50
CA LYS A 139 -5.05 10.87 -10.40
C LYS A 139 -4.82 11.73 -9.15
N LYS A 140 -4.17 12.91 -9.28
CA LYS A 140 -3.98 13.86 -8.17
C LYS A 140 -5.31 14.33 -7.56
N THR A 141 -6.34 14.56 -8.38
CA THR A 141 -7.68 14.93 -7.91
C THR A 141 -8.31 13.82 -7.05
N TYR A 142 -8.21 12.56 -7.49
CA TYR A 142 -8.71 11.43 -6.71
C TYR A 142 -7.92 11.18 -5.43
N ILE A 143 -6.60 11.40 -5.44
CA ILE A 143 -5.77 11.34 -4.23
C ILE A 143 -6.19 12.45 -3.25
N ALA A 144 -6.41 13.67 -3.73
CA ALA A 144 -6.89 14.79 -2.91
C ALA A 144 -8.25 14.45 -2.26
N PHE A 145 -9.16 13.88 -3.04
CA PHE A 145 -10.46 13.44 -2.54
C PHE A 145 -10.31 12.33 -1.49
N ALA A 146 -9.49 11.31 -1.75
CA ALA A 146 -9.23 10.21 -0.84
C ALA A 146 -8.72 10.68 0.53
N LEU A 147 -7.75 11.59 0.53
CA LEU A 147 -7.21 12.17 1.76
C LEU A 147 -8.21 13.08 2.47
N ALA A 148 -9.06 13.80 1.70
CA ALA A 148 -10.11 14.65 2.27
C ALA A 148 -11.28 13.86 2.87
N CYS A 149 -11.49 12.59 2.49
CA CYS A 149 -12.49 11.72 3.11
C CYS A 149 -12.21 11.48 4.59
N ASN A 150 -10.98 11.67 5.07
CA ASN A 150 -10.60 11.42 6.47
C ASN A 150 -11.01 10.02 6.95
N ALA A 151 -10.98 9.05 6.05
CA ALA A 151 -11.37 7.68 6.32
C ALA A 151 -10.44 7.03 7.35
N LYS A 152 -10.98 6.14 8.20
CA LYS A 152 -10.19 5.34 9.12
C LYS A 152 -9.29 4.36 8.37
N TYR A 153 -9.79 3.81 7.26
CA TYR A 153 -9.06 2.87 6.40
C TYR A 153 -8.92 3.46 5.00
N LEU A 154 -7.69 3.73 4.58
CA LEU A 154 -7.39 4.25 3.26
C LEU A 154 -6.58 3.22 2.49
N LEU A 155 -7.21 2.62 1.49
CA LEU A 155 -6.64 1.57 0.64
C LEU A 155 -6.30 2.19 -0.72
N MET A 156 -5.02 2.23 -1.08
CA MET A 156 -4.56 2.84 -2.34
C MET A 156 -3.84 1.81 -3.21
N ASP A 157 -4.35 1.61 -4.42
CA ASP A 157 -3.73 0.73 -5.39
C ASP A 157 -2.88 1.54 -6.39
N GLU A 158 -1.56 1.35 -6.36
CA GLU A 158 -0.58 2.02 -7.21
C GLU A 158 -0.81 3.54 -7.34
N PRO A 159 -0.93 4.30 -6.23
CA PRO A 159 -1.35 5.71 -6.28
C PRO A 159 -0.36 6.63 -7.00
N THR A 160 0.92 6.25 -7.08
CA THR A 160 1.97 7.03 -7.74
C THR A 160 2.17 6.66 -9.20
N ASN A 161 1.47 5.63 -9.69
CA ASN A 161 1.54 5.23 -11.09
C ASN A 161 1.02 6.35 -12.01
N GLY A 162 1.80 6.68 -13.05
CA GLY A 162 1.49 7.75 -13.98
C GLY A 162 1.74 9.19 -13.46
N LEU A 163 2.29 9.34 -12.26
CA LEU A 163 2.74 10.63 -11.74
C LEU A 163 4.20 10.90 -12.14
N ASP A 164 4.49 12.15 -12.46
CA ASP A 164 5.86 12.63 -12.65
C ASP A 164 6.62 12.81 -11.31
N ILE A 165 7.92 13.00 -11.36
CA ILE A 165 8.78 13.09 -10.16
C ILE A 165 8.32 14.20 -9.20
N PRO A 166 7.99 15.44 -9.64
CA PRO A 166 7.44 16.46 -8.75
C PRO A 166 6.14 16.03 -8.09
N SER A 167 5.20 15.44 -8.84
CA SER A 167 3.91 14.97 -8.33
C SER A 167 4.05 13.83 -7.31
N LYS A 168 5.02 12.92 -7.48
CA LYS A 168 5.36 11.91 -6.47
C LYS A 168 5.85 12.53 -5.17
N SER A 169 6.63 13.62 -5.24
CA SER A 169 7.04 14.38 -4.05
C SER A 169 5.86 15.07 -3.37
N GLN A 170 4.96 15.68 -4.17
CA GLN A 170 3.72 16.28 -3.67
C GLN A 170 2.82 15.23 -2.99
N PHE A 171 2.72 14.02 -3.57
CA PHE A 171 1.98 12.90 -2.98
C PHE A 171 2.51 12.54 -1.58
N ARG A 172 3.83 12.33 -1.44
CA ARG A 172 4.42 12.01 -0.13
C ARG A 172 4.12 13.08 0.91
N LYS A 173 4.31 14.35 0.55
CA LYS A 173 3.98 15.49 1.43
C LYS A 173 2.51 15.51 1.83
N ALA A 174 1.61 15.25 0.87
CA ALA A 174 0.17 15.25 1.12
C ALA A 174 -0.22 14.09 2.06
N VAL A 175 0.26 12.87 1.81
CA VAL A 175 0.00 11.72 2.68
C VAL A 175 0.49 12.00 4.10
N THR A 176 1.74 12.45 4.27
CA THR A 176 2.30 12.71 5.60
C THR A 176 1.55 13.84 6.34
N LYS A 177 1.13 14.91 5.62
CA LYS A 177 0.49 16.07 6.26
C LYS A 177 -0.97 15.83 6.59
N TYR A 178 -1.72 15.12 5.71
CA TYR A 178 -3.17 15.06 5.78
C TYR A 178 -3.72 13.71 6.27
N THR A 179 -2.85 12.75 6.56
CA THR A 179 -3.24 11.52 7.23
C THR A 179 -3.47 11.78 8.72
N ARG A 180 -4.51 11.16 9.28
CA ARG A 180 -4.79 11.21 10.72
C ARG A 180 -3.95 10.16 11.44
N GLU A 181 -3.64 10.45 12.71
CA GLU A 181 -2.87 9.54 13.57
C GLU A 181 -3.55 8.17 13.79
N ASP A 182 -4.91 8.13 13.77
CA ASP A 182 -5.69 6.92 13.93
C ASP A 182 -6.07 6.22 12.61
N SER A 183 -5.64 6.75 11.46
CA SER A 183 -5.92 6.14 10.16
C SER A 183 -4.92 5.05 9.83
N THR A 184 -5.42 3.93 9.31
CA THR A 184 -4.60 2.87 8.71
C THR A 184 -4.59 3.05 7.21
N ILE A 185 -3.42 3.24 6.64
CA ILE A 185 -3.24 3.36 5.19
C ILE A 185 -2.53 2.11 4.69
N LEU A 186 -3.04 1.53 3.62
CA LEU A 186 -2.38 0.44 2.91
C LEU A 186 -2.16 0.86 1.46
N ILE A 187 -0.90 1.02 1.06
CA ILE A 187 -0.49 1.46 -0.26
C ILE A 187 0.16 0.31 -1.00
N SER A 188 -0.48 -0.19 -2.06
CA SER A 188 0.18 -1.15 -2.94
C SER A 188 1.12 -0.44 -3.89
N THR A 189 2.29 -1.02 -4.13
CA THR A 189 3.21 -0.54 -5.14
C THR A 189 4.18 -1.62 -5.59
N HIS A 190 4.64 -1.51 -6.83
CA HIS A 190 5.82 -2.19 -7.38
C HIS A 190 7.01 -1.21 -7.53
N GLN A 191 6.80 0.09 -7.29
CA GLN A 191 7.79 1.15 -7.36
C GLN A 191 8.15 1.64 -5.94
N VAL A 192 8.95 0.85 -5.25
CA VAL A 192 9.28 1.04 -3.83
C VAL A 192 9.88 2.42 -3.53
N ARG A 193 10.77 2.91 -4.41
CA ARG A 193 11.45 4.21 -4.24
C ARG A 193 10.50 5.40 -4.10
N ASP A 194 9.30 5.29 -4.67
CA ASP A 194 8.31 6.37 -4.59
C ASP A 194 7.78 6.59 -3.18
N LEU A 195 7.82 5.56 -2.33
CA LEU A 195 7.19 5.53 -1.01
C LEU A 195 8.18 5.36 0.16
N GLU A 196 9.46 5.14 -0.12
CA GLU A 196 10.48 4.73 0.86
C GLU A 196 10.48 5.53 2.19
N ASN A 197 10.10 6.80 2.14
CA ASN A 197 10.18 7.66 3.32
C ASN A 197 8.83 7.84 4.05
N ILE A 198 7.78 7.15 3.63
CA ILE A 198 6.44 7.33 4.23
C ILE A 198 5.78 6.02 4.66
N ILE A 199 6.30 4.87 4.24
CA ILE A 199 5.73 3.56 4.58
C ILE A 199 6.51 2.90 5.71
N ASP A 200 5.77 2.52 6.74
CA ASP A 200 6.18 1.67 7.86
C ASP A 200 4.91 1.19 8.57
N PRO A 201 4.65 -0.11 8.62
CA PRO A 201 5.44 -1.32 8.23
C PRO A 201 5.48 -1.64 6.73
N ILE A 202 6.31 -2.63 6.38
CA ILE A 202 6.44 -3.22 5.05
C ILE A 202 5.79 -4.61 5.02
N ILE A 203 4.93 -4.83 4.02
CA ILE A 203 4.37 -6.14 3.69
C ILE A 203 4.90 -6.55 2.33
N ILE A 204 5.49 -7.74 2.24
CA ILE A 204 5.90 -8.34 0.95
C ILE A 204 5.02 -9.53 0.67
N LEU A 205 4.20 -9.41 -0.38
CA LEU A 205 3.28 -10.44 -0.86
C LEU A 205 3.87 -11.17 -2.05
N ASP A 206 3.84 -12.49 -2.02
CA ASP A 206 4.19 -13.35 -3.14
C ASP A 206 3.08 -14.40 -3.35
N ARG A 207 2.50 -14.42 -4.53
CA ARG A 207 1.39 -15.26 -5.04
C ARG A 207 0.49 -15.96 -4.01
N GLN A 208 1.01 -16.72 -3.09
CA GLN A 208 0.24 -17.52 -2.11
C GLN A 208 0.80 -17.36 -0.70
N ASP A 209 1.59 -16.31 -0.44
CA ASP A 209 2.26 -16.17 0.84
C ASP A 209 2.56 -14.70 1.19
N VAL A 210 2.55 -14.41 2.48
CA VAL A 210 3.11 -13.17 3.05
C VAL A 210 4.53 -13.47 3.47
N LEU A 211 5.48 -13.02 2.65
CA LEU A 211 6.90 -13.27 2.91
C LEU A 211 7.45 -12.43 4.04
N LEU A 212 6.88 -11.24 4.24
CA LEU A 212 7.27 -10.30 5.28
C LEU A 212 6.05 -9.45 5.69
N ASN A 213 5.88 -9.21 6.99
CA ASN A 213 5.03 -8.17 7.57
C ASN A 213 5.72 -7.66 8.83
N ALA A 214 6.50 -6.59 8.70
CA ALA A 214 7.32 -6.07 9.80
C ALA A 214 7.55 -4.56 9.69
N SER A 215 7.75 -3.91 10.84
CA SER A 215 8.21 -2.53 10.91
C SER A 215 9.66 -2.39 10.44
N LEU A 216 10.03 -1.20 9.99
CA LEU A 216 11.42 -0.89 9.61
C LEU A 216 12.37 -1.10 10.78
N GLU A 217 11.94 -0.82 12.01
CA GLU A 217 12.68 -1.09 13.25
C GLU A 217 12.98 -2.59 13.38
N LYS A 218 11.95 -3.45 13.36
CA LYS A 218 12.15 -4.92 13.45
C LYS A 218 13.03 -5.44 12.31
N ILE A 219 12.91 -4.87 11.11
CA ILE A 219 13.75 -5.26 9.97
C ILE A 219 15.21 -4.89 10.24
N SER A 220 15.52 -3.69 10.73
CA SER A 220 16.90 -3.25 11.02
C SER A 220 17.50 -3.97 12.20
N GLU A 221 16.72 -4.43 13.17
CA GLU A 221 17.19 -5.31 14.26
C GLU A 221 17.69 -6.65 13.74
N LYS A 222 17.06 -7.20 12.72
CA LYS A 222 17.31 -8.56 12.19
C LYS A 222 18.25 -8.58 11.00
N LEU A 223 18.18 -7.54 10.16
CA LEU A 223 18.95 -7.42 8.93
C LEU A 223 19.81 -6.16 8.95
N TYR A 224 21.04 -6.29 8.46
CA TYR A 224 21.97 -5.18 8.33
C TYR A 224 22.15 -4.82 6.85
N PHE A 225 22.02 -3.54 6.53
CA PHE A 225 22.15 -2.99 5.18
C PHE A 225 23.49 -2.27 5.07
N ASP A 226 24.42 -2.84 4.32
CA ASP A 226 25.78 -2.34 4.13
C ASP A 226 25.94 -1.67 2.77
N TYR A 227 26.72 -0.60 2.77
CA TYR A 227 27.11 0.14 1.57
C TYR A 227 28.63 0.18 1.51
N SER A 228 29.25 -0.75 0.78
CA SER A 228 30.69 -0.88 0.72
C SER A 228 31.19 -1.21 -0.68
N ASN A 229 32.50 -0.95 -0.93
CA ASN A 229 33.11 -1.25 -2.21
C ASN A 229 33.38 -2.76 -2.40
N GLU A 230 33.42 -3.52 -1.31
CA GLU A 230 33.72 -4.94 -1.33
C GLU A 230 32.45 -5.77 -1.12
N ARG A 231 32.34 -6.83 -1.91
CA ARG A 231 31.25 -7.80 -1.72
C ARG A 231 31.61 -8.74 -0.58
N LYS A 232 30.74 -8.82 0.42
CA LYS A 232 30.89 -9.72 1.56
C LYS A 232 30.33 -11.11 1.23
N PRO A 233 31.07 -12.19 1.49
CA PRO A 233 30.61 -13.56 1.18
C PRO A 233 29.33 -13.98 1.92
N GLU A 234 29.12 -13.42 3.12
CA GLU A 234 27.94 -13.68 3.99
C GLU A 234 26.67 -12.93 3.58
N ALA A 235 26.75 -12.07 2.55
CA ALA A 235 25.59 -11.30 2.10
C ALA A 235 24.50 -12.22 1.53
N LEU A 236 23.29 -12.08 2.06
CA LEU A 236 22.08 -12.71 1.54
C LEU A 236 21.72 -12.14 0.16
N TYR A 237 21.96 -10.85 -0.02
CA TYR A 237 21.77 -10.15 -1.29
C TYR A 237 22.87 -9.11 -1.48
N SER A 238 23.31 -8.94 -2.71
CA SER A 238 24.28 -7.91 -3.07
C SER A 238 24.04 -7.42 -4.48
N GLU A 239 23.95 -6.10 -4.64
CA GLU A 239 23.78 -5.41 -5.92
C GLU A 239 24.85 -4.35 -6.10
N MET A 240 25.48 -4.35 -7.27
CA MET A 240 26.49 -3.33 -7.61
C MET A 240 25.80 -2.05 -8.08
N THR A 241 26.16 -0.94 -7.46
CA THR A 241 25.71 0.40 -7.83
C THR A 241 26.90 1.28 -8.19
N PRO A 242 26.70 2.44 -8.85
CA PRO A 242 27.79 3.37 -9.13
C PRO A 242 28.58 3.83 -7.89
N GLY A 243 27.98 3.75 -6.70
CA GLY A 243 28.59 4.15 -5.42
C GLY A 243 29.15 3.00 -4.59
N GLY A 244 29.22 1.78 -5.14
CA GLY A 244 29.64 0.57 -4.42
C GLY A 244 28.55 -0.51 -4.41
N ASN A 245 28.68 -1.50 -3.53
CA ASN A 245 27.69 -2.56 -3.39
C ASN A 245 26.69 -2.21 -2.29
N ILE A 246 25.40 -2.39 -2.58
CA ILE A 246 24.36 -2.47 -1.55
C ILE A 246 24.21 -3.94 -1.19
N GLN A 247 24.33 -4.26 0.11
CA GLN A 247 24.29 -5.64 0.59
C GLN A 247 23.34 -5.78 1.76
N VAL A 248 22.67 -6.92 1.84
CA VAL A 248 21.78 -7.28 2.95
C VAL A 248 22.38 -8.51 3.63
N MET A 249 22.57 -8.42 4.93
CA MET A 249 23.14 -9.48 5.76
C MET A 249 22.26 -9.70 6.99
N ILE A 250 22.47 -10.82 7.69
CA ILE A 250 21.90 -11.01 9.02
C ILE A 250 22.61 -10.05 9.98
N ASN A 251 21.86 -9.31 10.78
CA ASN A 251 22.42 -8.41 11.79
C ASN A 251 22.91 -9.24 13.00
N THR A 252 24.21 -9.43 13.09
CA THR A 252 24.86 -10.16 14.19
C THR A 252 25.51 -9.23 15.22
N THR A 253 25.68 -7.96 14.88
CA THR A 253 26.36 -6.96 15.73
C THR A 253 25.36 -6.14 16.58
N GLY A 254 24.10 -6.10 16.19
CA GLY A 254 23.10 -5.22 16.79
C GLY A 254 23.25 -3.75 16.39
N GLU A 255 24.08 -3.46 15.39
CA GLU A 255 24.20 -2.11 14.85
C GLU A 255 22.98 -1.76 14.00
N GLU A 256 22.48 -0.55 14.14
CA GLU A 256 21.38 -0.05 13.31
C GLU A 256 21.88 0.32 11.91
N SER A 257 21.12 -0.02 10.90
CA SER A 257 21.36 0.40 9.53
C SER A 257 20.08 0.93 8.88
N LYS A 258 20.22 1.87 7.97
CA LYS A 258 19.05 2.35 7.21
C LYS A 258 18.57 1.25 6.27
N VAL A 259 17.31 0.83 6.43
CA VAL A 259 16.68 -0.17 5.56
C VAL A 259 16.60 0.37 4.13
N ASN A 260 17.16 -0.35 3.18
CA ASN A 260 16.92 -0.14 1.76
C ASN A 260 15.83 -1.12 1.32
N ILE A 261 14.64 -0.58 1.05
CA ILE A 261 13.45 -1.43 0.81
C ILE A 261 13.57 -2.22 -0.50
N GLU A 262 14.27 -1.70 -1.52
CA GLU A 262 14.51 -2.41 -2.79
C GLU A 262 15.46 -3.60 -2.58
N ALA A 263 16.54 -3.39 -1.85
CA ALA A 263 17.46 -4.47 -1.48
C ALA A 263 16.80 -5.50 -0.56
N LEU A 264 15.97 -5.05 0.38
CA LEU A 264 15.12 -5.91 1.23
C LEU A 264 14.21 -6.79 0.38
N PHE A 265 13.47 -6.19 -0.56
CA PHE A 265 12.56 -6.90 -1.45
C PHE A 265 13.27 -8.02 -2.22
N ASN A 266 14.43 -7.72 -2.80
CA ASN A 266 15.25 -8.68 -3.51
C ASN A 266 15.81 -9.78 -2.58
N ALA A 267 16.32 -9.42 -1.40
CA ALA A 267 16.80 -10.38 -0.41
C ALA A 267 15.72 -11.36 0.04
N VAL A 268 14.51 -10.85 0.32
CA VAL A 268 13.34 -11.64 0.70
C VAL A 268 12.97 -12.65 -0.40
N HIS A 269 12.97 -12.23 -1.67
CA HIS A 269 12.64 -13.12 -2.78
C HIS A 269 13.70 -14.21 -3.01
N HIS A 270 14.98 -13.89 -2.79
CA HIS A 270 16.07 -14.84 -2.94
C HIS A 270 16.14 -15.86 -1.78
N HIS A 271 15.73 -15.46 -0.55
CA HIS A 271 15.90 -16.24 0.67
C HIS A 271 14.60 -16.34 1.50
N LYS A 272 13.47 -16.64 0.84
CA LYS A 272 12.11 -16.63 1.42
C LYS A 272 12.01 -17.32 2.79
N ASN A 273 12.44 -18.58 2.86
CA ASN A 273 12.33 -19.38 4.09
C ASN A 273 13.22 -18.86 5.20
N LEU A 274 14.46 -18.51 4.87
CA LEU A 274 15.43 -18.00 5.85
C LEU A 274 14.96 -16.67 6.46
N ILE A 275 14.50 -15.74 5.63
CA ILE A 275 14.07 -14.44 6.14
C ILE A 275 12.78 -14.58 6.95
N LYS A 276 11.84 -15.45 6.55
CA LYS A 276 10.68 -15.76 7.39
C LYS A 276 11.09 -16.25 8.77
N GLU A 277 12.03 -17.19 8.85
CA GLU A 277 12.53 -17.74 10.11
C GLU A 277 13.21 -16.68 10.99
N ILE A 278 13.99 -15.79 10.39
CA ILE A 278 14.67 -14.68 11.09
C ILE A 278 13.67 -13.66 11.64
N MET A 279 12.55 -13.44 10.95
CA MET A 279 11.54 -12.44 11.30
C MET A 279 10.49 -12.93 12.31
N LEU A 280 10.42 -14.22 12.57
CA LEU A 280 9.61 -14.79 13.67
C LEU A 280 10.23 -14.44 15.01
#